data_6428fd9f6f4e6c1f3849d31139c85f55
#
_entry.id   6428fd9f6f4e6c1f3849d31139c85f55
#
_cell.length_a   1.000
_cell.length_b   1.000
_cell.length_c   1.000
_cell.angle_alpha   90.00
_cell.angle_beta   90.00
_cell.angle_gamma   90.00
#
_symmetry.space_group_name_H-M   'P 1'
#
loop_
_entity.id
_entity.type
_entity.pdbx_description
1 polymer ?
#
loop_
_entity_poly.entity_id
_entity_poly.type
_entity_poly.pdbx_seq_one_letter_code
_entity_poly.pdbx_strand_id
1 'polypeptide(L)'
;MLEKLGAVERIHGLAHITGGGLVENPPRAFRDDLKLELDAASWELPAVFRWLREVGQIDAMECARVFNCGIGLMLYVDADDAGAAIDALNAAGYSSWVAGHLADRPGGDDRVQFNALSAWD
;
A
#
# COMPACT_ATOMS: atom_id res chain seq x y z
N MET A 1 6.92 -10.30 -12.88
CA MET A 1 5.74 -10.21 -12.00
C MET A 1 4.44 -10.00 -12.77
N LEU A 2 4.36 -9.01 -13.65
CA LEU A 2 3.13 -8.74 -14.40
C LEU A 2 2.67 -9.91 -15.27
N GLU A 3 3.59 -10.68 -15.82
CA GLU A 3 3.28 -11.89 -16.59
C GLU A 3 2.53 -12.93 -15.75
N LYS A 4 2.84 -13.00 -14.45
CA LYS A 4 2.19 -13.94 -13.53
C LYS A 4 0.78 -13.52 -13.15
N LEU A 5 0.44 -12.25 -13.41
CA LEU A 5 -0.89 -11.71 -13.19
C LEU A 5 -1.79 -11.79 -14.43
N GLY A 6 -1.31 -12.41 -15.50
CA GLY A 6 -2.06 -12.50 -16.76
C GLY A 6 -3.43 -13.17 -16.65
N ALA A 7 -3.66 -13.94 -15.58
CA ALA A 7 -4.97 -14.52 -15.28
C ALA A 7 -5.89 -13.57 -14.51
N VAL A 8 -5.38 -12.45 -13.98
CA VAL A 8 -6.14 -11.44 -13.26
C VAL A 8 -6.48 -10.34 -14.27
N GLU A 9 -7.62 -10.45 -14.91
CA GLU A 9 -7.98 -9.62 -16.07
C GLU A 9 -8.35 -8.17 -15.71
N ARG A 10 -8.41 -7.80 -14.41
CA ARG A 10 -8.98 -6.51 -13.98
C ARG A 10 -8.09 -5.75 -13.01
N ILE A 11 -6.86 -5.49 -13.43
CA ILE A 11 -6.00 -4.58 -12.69
C ILE A 11 -6.33 -3.16 -13.15
N HIS A 12 -6.88 -2.34 -12.24
CA HIS A 12 -7.27 -0.96 -12.55
C HIS A 12 -6.12 0.03 -12.44
N GLY A 13 -5.09 -0.31 -11.70
CA GLY A 13 -3.94 0.55 -11.55
C GLY A 13 -2.80 -0.12 -10.80
N LEU A 14 -1.62 0.46 -10.96
CA LEU A 14 -0.40 0.02 -10.32
C LEU A 14 0.30 1.24 -9.72
N ALA A 15 0.86 1.09 -8.53
CA ALA A 15 1.72 2.11 -7.95
C ALA A 15 3.03 1.47 -7.48
N HIS A 16 4.13 1.95 -8.03
CA HIS A 16 5.47 1.60 -7.57
C HIS A 16 5.83 2.54 -6.42
N ILE A 17 6.08 1.98 -5.25
CA ILE A 17 6.36 2.77 -4.05
C ILE A 17 7.85 3.06 -3.97
N THR A 18 8.19 4.32 -4.20
CA THR A 18 9.57 4.82 -4.27
C THR A 18 9.79 5.94 -3.25
N GLY A 19 10.59 6.94 -3.59
CA GLY A 19 10.97 8.03 -2.70
C GLY A 19 9.85 8.91 -2.16
N GLY A 20 8.66 8.87 -2.76
CA GLY A 20 7.48 9.57 -2.25
C GLY A 20 6.72 8.80 -1.16
N GLY A 21 7.15 7.58 -0.88
CA GLY A 21 6.56 6.75 0.16
C GLY A 21 5.10 6.40 -0.09
N LEU A 22 4.40 6.11 1.00
CA LEU A 22 3.00 5.69 0.97
C LEU A 22 2.01 6.85 0.85
N VAL A 23 2.49 8.09 0.90
CA VAL A 23 1.63 9.28 0.77
C VAL A 23 1.56 9.77 -0.67
N GLU A 24 2.69 9.87 -1.36
CA GLU A 24 2.75 10.47 -2.70
C GLU A 24 2.56 9.48 -3.84
N ASN A 25 3.10 8.26 -3.71
CA ASN A 25 3.08 7.31 -4.83
C ASN A 25 1.71 6.69 -5.09
N PRO A 26 0.97 6.19 -4.07
CA PRO A 26 -0.31 5.54 -4.34
C PRO A 26 -1.33 6.40 -5.08
N PRO A 27 -1.50 7.71 -4.76
CA PRO A 27 -2.52 8.53 -5.42
C PRO A 27 -2.34 8.72 -6.92
N ARG A 28 -1.15 8.47 -7.44
CA ARG A 28 -0.89 8.59 -8.88
C ARG A 28 -1.65 7.55 -9.71
N ALA A 29 -2.14 6.49 -9.06
CA ALA A 29 -2.80 5.38 -9.74
C ALA A 29 -4.32 5.42 -9.67
N PHE A 30 -4.93 6.41 -9.01
CA PHE A 30 -6.38 6.50 -8.91
C PHE A 30 -6.89 7.95 -9.01
N ARG A 31 -8.20 8.09 -9.25
CA ARG A 31 -8.82 9.39 -9.50
C ARG A 31 -8.81 10.29 -8.27
N ASP A 32 -8.88 11.62 -8.51
CA ASP A 32 -8.86 12.63 -7.45
C ASP A 32 -10.06 12.58 -6.50
N ASP A 33 -11.18 12.00 -6.93
CA ASP A 33 -12.39 11.85 -6.12
C ASP A 33 -12.36 10.64 -5.20
N LEU A 34 -11.25 9.90 -5.20
CA LEU A 34 -11.04 8.73 -4.35
C LEU A 34 -9.89 8.97 -3.37
N LYS A 35 -9.93 8.22 -2.28
CA LYS A 35 -8.84 8.12 -1.33
C LYS A 35 -8.50 6.66 -1.08
N LEU A 36 -7.26 6.41 -0.69
CA LEU A 36 -6.81 5.10 -0.23
C LEU A 36 -6.93 5.06 1.29
N GLU A 37 -7.67 4.11 1.83
CA GLU A 37 -7.66 3.78 3.24
C GLU A 37 -6.72 2.59 3.42
N LEU A 38 -5.56 2.85 4.02
CA LEU A 38 -4.48 1.89 4.16
C LEU A 38 -4.41 1.41 5.61
N ASP A 39 -4.49 0.10 5.80
CA ASP A 39 -4.46 -0.53 7.12
C ASP A 39 -3.02 -0.89 7.50
N ALA A 40 -2.42 -0.10 8.37
CA ALA A 40 -1.05 -0.32 8.83
C ALA A 40 -0.91 -1.59 9.69
N ALA A 41 -2.01 -2.11 10.22
CA ALA A 41 -2.00 -3.38 10.97
C ALA A 41 -2.05 -4.60 10.04
N SER A 42 -2.26 -4.41 8.73
CA SER A 42 -2.35 -5.52 7.78
C SER A 42 -1.01 -6.18 7.47
N TRP A 43 0.10 -5.54 7.84
CA TRP A 43 1.43 -6.15 7.71
C TRP A 43 2.34 -5.67 8.83
N GLU A 44 3.40 -6.43 9.07
CA GLU A 44 4.42 -6.08 10.05
C GLU A 44 5.43 -5.14 9.41
N LEU A 45 5.72 -4.00 10.06
CA LEU A 45 6.74 -3.09 9.60
C LEU A 45 8.10 -3.81 9.58
N PRO A 46 8.79 -3.90 8.44
CA PRO A 46 10.07 -4.59 8.38
C PRO A 46 11.10 -4.03 9.36
N ALA A 47 11.97 -4.88 9.87
CA ALA A 47 12.93 -4.54 10.92
C ALA A 47 13.81 -3.34 10.56
N VAL A 48 14.19 -3.18 9.28
CA VAL A 48 15.02 -2.05 8.84
C VAL A 48 14.31 -0.71 9.08
N PHE A 49 12.98 -0.65 8.89
CA PHE A 49 12.21 0.57 9.09
C PHE A 49 11.98 0.85 10.57
N ARG A 50 11.82 -0.18 11.39
CA ARG A 50 11.77 -0.03 12.85
C ARG A 50 13.08 0.55 13.37
N TRP A 51 14.19 0.02 12.88
CA TRP A 51 15.52 0.52 13.24
C TRP A 51 15.71 1.98 12.83
N LEU A 52 15.31 2.35 11.60
CA LEU A 52 15.39 3.72 11.12
C LEU A 52 14.55 4.68 11.96
N ARG A 53 13.35 4.26 12.35
CA ARG A 53 12.49 5.05 13.22
C ARG A 53 13.13 5.30 14.59
N GLU A 54 13.70 4.25 15.16
CA GLU A 54 14.33 4.32 16.48
C GLU A 54 15.57 5.22 16.45
N VAL A 55 16.48 5.00 15.50
CA VAL A 55 17.72 5.77 15.38
C VAL A 55 17.44 7.21 14.98
N GLY A 56 16.52 7.43 14.05
CA GLY A 56 16.20 8.77 13.55
C GLY A 56 15.16 9.51 14.39
N GLN A 57 14.54 8.85 15.37
CA GLN A 57 13.46 9.41 16.19
C GLN A 57 12.31 9.95 15.32
N ILE A 58 11.93 9.20 14.30
CA ILE A 58 10.83 9.55 13.40
C ILE A 58 9.57 8.78 13.78
N ASP A 59 8.41 9.46 13.72
CA ASP A 59 7.16 8.82 14.03
C ASP A 59 6.65 7.96 12.85
N ALA A 60 5.59 7.19 13.10
CA ALA A 60 5.04 6.28 12.10
C ALA A 60 4.56 7.02 10.85
N MET A 61 3.93 8.18 11.00
CA MET A 61 3.43 8.96 9.87
C MET A 61 4.56 9.49 9.00
N GLU A 62 5.63 9.98 9.60
CA GLU A 62 6.80 10.44 8.87
C GLU A 62 7.49 9.28 8.14
N CYS A 63 7.56 8.11 8.77
CA CYS A 63 8.08 6.91 8.14
C CYS A 63 7.27 6.55 6.88
N ALA A 64 5.94 6.60 6.97
CA ALA A 64 5.06 6.34 5.83
C ALA A 64 5.21 7.38 4.72
N ARG A 65 5.53 8.63 5.08
CA ARG A 65 5.72 9.72 4.12
C ARG A 65 7.02 9.60 3.35
N VAL A 66 8.06 9.09 3.96
CA VAL A 66 9.41 9.07 3.39
C VAL A 66 9.76 7.72 2.76
N PHE A 67 9.30 6.62 3.35
CA PHE A 67 9.70 5.27 2.95
C PHE A 67 8.53 4.44 2.43
N ASN A 68 8.86 3.34 1.75
CA ASN A 68 7.85 2.40 1.27
C ASN A 68 7.31 1.47 2.38
N CYS A 69 7.97 1.43 3.52
CA CYS A 69 7.57 0.64 4.70
C CYS A 69 7.37 -0.86 4.41
N GLY A 70 8.06 -1.38 3.40
CA GLY A 70 8.00 -2.78 3.00
C GLY A 70 7.08 -3.08 1.83
N ILE A 71 6.37 -2.07 1.30
CA ILE A 71 5.52 -2.23 0.13
C ILE A 71 6.26 -1.73 -1.12
N GLY A 72 6.61 -2.66 -2.02
CA GLY A 72 7.28 -2.29 -3.27
C GLY A 72 6.32 -1.91 -4.38
N LEU A 73 5.16 -2.58 -4.43
CA LEU A 73 4.17 -2.37 -5.48
C LEU A 73 2.77 -2.54 -4.91
N MET A 74 1.88 -1.63 -5.29
CA MET A 74 0.45 -1.74 -5.00
C MET A 74 -0.33 -2.02 -6.26
N LEU A 75 -1.27 -2.95 -6.18
CA LEU A 75 -2.21 -3.29 -7.25
C LEU A 75 -3.61 -2.88 -6.81
N TYR A 76 -4.33 -2.20 -7.70
CA TYR A 76 -5.72 -1.81 -7.48
C TYR A 76 -6.60 -2.71 -8.33
N VAL A 77 -7.38 -3.55 -7.67
CA VAL A 77 -8.26 -4.53 -8.32
C VAL A 77 -9.64 -4.47 -7.69
N ASP A 78 -10.63 -5.05 -8.38
CA ASP A 78 -11.96 -5.22 -7.77
C ASP A 78 -11.86 -6.14 -6.56
N ALA A 79 -12.72 -5.91 -5.56
CA ALA A 79 -12.73 -6.73 -4.35
C ALA A 79 -12.89 -8.22 -4.65
N ASP A 80 -13.69 -8.56 -5.66
CA ASP A 80 -13.93 -9.94 -6.07
C ASP A 80 -12.67 -10.61 -6.68
N ASP A 81 -11.74 -9.82 -7.20
CA ASP A 81 -10.53 -10.31 -7.85
C ASP A 81 -9.32 -10.36 -6.89
N ALA A 82 -9.44 -9.78 -5.70
CA ALA A 82 -8.32 -9.66 -4.75
C ALA A 82 -7.75 -11.04 -4.35
N GLY A 83 -8.62 -12.00 -4.06
CA GLY A 83 -8.19 -13.34 -3.66
C GLY A 83 -7.38 -14.04 -4.76
N ALA A 84 -7.83 -13.96 -6.01
CA ALA A 84 -7.14 -14.56 -7.13
C ALA A 84 -5.79 -13.88 -7.39
N ALA A 85 -5.73 -12.56 -7.24
CA ALA A 85 -4.48 -11.81 -7.39
C ALA A 85 -3.45 -12.22 -6.33
N ILE A 86 -3.88 -12.34 -5.08
CA ILE A 86 -3.01 -12.77 -3.97
C ILE A 86 -2.50 -14.18 -4.20
N ASP A 87 -3.37 -15.11 -4.59
CA ASP A 87 -2.98 -16.48 -4.85
C ASP A 87 -1.95 -16.57 -5.97
N ALA A 88 -2.15 -15.82 -7.06
CA ALA A 88 -1.22 -15.80 -8.19
C ALA A 88 0.15 -15.23 -7.79
N LEU A 89 0.18 -14.15 -7.01
CA LEU A 89 1.42 -13.52 -6.57
C LEU A 89 2.17 -14.41 -5.57
N ASN A 90 1.48 -15.00 -4.61
CA ASN A 90 2.09 -15.88 -3.63
C ASN A 90 2.66 -17.15 -4.31
N ALA A 91 1.94 -17.70 -5.29
CA ALA A 91 2.41 -18.84 -6.06
C ALA A 91 3.67 -18.50 -6.88
N ALA A 92 3.84 -17.23 -7.26
CA ALA A 92 5.02 -16.75 -7.97
C ALA A 92 6.19 -16.40 -7.04
N GLY A 93 6.02 -16.55 -5.72
CA GLY A 93 7.06 -16.26 -4.73
C GLY A 93 7.03 -14.85 -4.15
N TYR A 94 5.99 -14.07 -4.43
CA TYR A 94 5.83 -12.73 -3.87
C TYR A 94 4.90 -12.76 -2.67
N SER A 95 5.33 -12.19 -1.56
CA SER A 95 4.45 -12.00 -0.40
C SER A 95 3.42 -10.92 -0.72
N SER A 96 2.14 -11.24 -0.66
CA SER A 96 1.08 -10.29 -0.98
C SER A 96 -0.10 -10.44 -0.04
N TRP A 97 -0.80 -9.34 0.19
CA TRP A 97 -1.95 -9.27 1.10
C TRP A 97 -2.85 -8.10 0.71
N VAL A 98 -4.04 -8.04 1.28
CA VAL A 98 -4.92 -6.88 1.13
C VAL A 98 -4.49 -5.83 2.17
N ALA A 99 -3.92 -4.73 1.69
CA ALA A 99 -3.42 -3.66 2.56
C ALA A 99 -4.46 -2.56 2.82
N GLY A 100 -5.49 -2.47 2.00
CA GLY A 100 -6.49 -1.43 2.13
C GLY A 100 -7.50 -1.45 1.01
N HIS A 101 -8.24 -0.35 0.89
CA HIS A 101 -9.26 -0.19 -0.15
C HIS A 101 -9.41 1.28 -0.55
N LEU A 102 -9.96 1.49 -1.73
CA LEU A 102 -10.32 2.83 -2.19
C LEU A 102 -11.73 3.18 -1.71
N ALA A 103 -11.92 4.43 -1.33
CA ALA A 103 -13.20 4.96 -0.88
C ALA A 103 -13.42 6.35 -1.48
N ASP A 104 -14.66 6.85 -1.40
CA ASP A 104 -14.95 8.21 -1.82
C ASP A 104 -14.18 9.21 -0.96
N ARG A 105 -13.66 10.24 -1.62
CA ARG A 105 -12.95 11.33 -0.94
C ARG A 105 -13.81 12.59 -0.94
N PRO A 106 -14.42 12.95 0.20
CA PRO A 106 -15.07 14.25 0.33
C PRO A 106 -14.04 15.36 0.10
N GLY A 107 -14.47 16.47 -0.47
CA GLY A 107 -13.58 17.57 -0.78
C GLY A 107 -12.77 18.04 0.44
N GLY A 108 -11.44 18.09 0.28
CA GLY A 108 -10.54 18.51 1.34
C GLY A 108 -9.91 17.38 2.16
N ASP A 109 -10.37 16.15 2.01
CA ASP A 109 -9.74 15.01 2.69
C ASP A 109 -8.38 14.68 2.07
N ASP A 110 -7.51 14.05 2.87
CA ASP A 110 -6.25 13.52 2.38
C ASP A 110 -6.49 12.39 1.36
N ARG A 111 -5.57 12.26 0.41
CA ARG A 111 -5.62 11.23 -0.63
C ARG A 111 -5.31 9.84 -0.08
N VAL A 112 -4.57 9.76 1.02
CA VAL A 112 -4.24 8.50 1.71
C VAL A 112 -4.56 8.67 3.19
N GLN A 113 -5.41 7.80 3.69
CA GLN A 113 -5.76 7.73 5.10
C GLN A 113 -5.12 6.48 5.71
N PHE A 114 -4.34 6.67 6.77
CA PHE A 114 -3.71 5.56 7.48
C PHE A 114 -4.54 5.16 8.67
N ASN A 115 -4.92 3.88 8.71
CA ASN A 115 -5.63 3.30 9.83
C ASN A 115 -4.67 2.44 10.64
N ALA A 116 -4.83 2.45 11.96
CA ALA A 116 -4.07 1.60 12.88
C ALA A 116 -2.55 1.83 12.83
N LEU A 117 -2.08 3.07 12.60
CA LEU A 117 -0.64 3.37 12.60
C LEU A 117 0.06 3.01 13.92
N SER A 118 -0.66 3.01 15.03
CA SER A 118 -0.12 2.61 16.32
C SER A 118 0.37 1.15 16.35
N ALA A 119 -0.04 0.33 15.40
CA ALA A 119 0.47 -1.03 15.26
C ALA A 119 1.98 -1.06 14.97
N TRP A 120 2.55 0.04 14.48
CA TRP A 120 3.97 0.16 14.19
C TRP A 120 4.81 0.67 15.37
N ASP A 121 4.17 1.05 16.45
CA ASP A 121 4.85 1.56 17.66
C ASP A 121 5.49 0.43 18.51
#